data_0d296ce9b5b4081fec234468954e0df6
#
_entry.id   0d296ce9b5b4081fec234468954e0df6
#
_cell.length_a   1.000
_cell.length_b   1.000
_cell.length_c   1.000
_cell.angle_alpha   90.00
_cell.angle_beta   90.00
_cell.angle_gamma   90.00
#
_symmetry.space_group_name_H-M   'P 1'
#
loop_
_entity.id
_entity.type
_entity.pdbx_description
1 polymer ?
#
loop_
_entity_poly.entity_id
_entity_poly.type
_entity_poly.pdbx_seq_one_letter_code
_entity_poly.pdbx_strand_id
1 'polypeptide(L)'
;MIIPDKIQKKHAYSGYDLLYNLMIPGLNVNAKSGSVKAARGEATLYINGVKAELREIQNLRPKEIEKIEYYDIPSGIYMGDIASINYVTKTYQLGGYISLDGWQNIGYLSGNYNLGAKMDLNKWSYTFFGGYGTNRYNGIQEDRTELMNISDSYVHRTLVNKMPFCAIISNMRNLR
;
A
#
# COMPACT_ATOMS: atom_id res chain seq x y z
N MET A 1 -18.13 -12.89 -10.77
CA MET A 1 -16.87 -13.10 -11.51
C MET A 1 -16.76 -12.02 -12.56
N ILE A 2 -15.63 -11.31 -12.62
CA ILE A 2 -15.40 -10.16 -13.50
C ILE A 2 -14.08 -10.40 -14.23
N ILE A 3 -14.10 -10.25 -15.55
CA ILE A 3 -12.91 -10.39 -16.39
C ILE A 3 -12.54 -8.98 -16.86
N PRO A 4 -11.43 -8.40 -16.36
CA PRO A 4 -11.00 -7.06 -16.77
C PRO A 4 -10.58 -7.04 -18.23
N ASP A 5 -10.98 -6.03 -18.98
CA ASP A 5 -10.57 -5.86 -20.36
C ASP A 5 -9.14 -5.33 -20.50
N LYS A 6 -8.63 -5.30 -21.75
CA LYS A 6 -7.26 -4.83 -22.03
C LYS A 6 -7.09 -3.33 -21.70
N ILE A 7 -8.14 -2.52 -21.85
CA ILE A 7 -8.11 -1.08 -21.60
C ILE A 7 -8.03 -0.82 -20.11
N GLN A 8 -8.89 -1.50 -19.31
CA GLN A 8 -8.89 -1.41 -17.86
C GLN A 8 -7.54 -1.82 -17.26
N LYS A 9 -6.95 -2.91 -17.78
CA LYS A 9 -5.61 -3.36 -17.36
C LYS A 9 -4.49 -2.40 -17.75
N LYS A 10 -4.62 -1.70 -18.89
CA LYS A 10 -3.61 -0.74 -19.37
C LYS A 10 -3.56 0.53 -18.52
N HIS A 11 -4.71 0.97 -18.01
CA HIS A 11 -4.84 2.19 -17.21
C HIS A 11 -4.75 1.96 -15.70
N ALA A 12 -4.41 0.76 -15.26
CA ALA A 12 -4.18 0.44 -13.86
C ALA A 12 -2.70 0.16 -13.63
N TYR A 13 -2.18 0.61 -12.49
CA TYR A 13 -0.79 0.39 -12.06
C TYR A 13 -0.68 -0.70 -10.99
N SER A 14 -1.75 -0.94 -10.25
CA SER A 14 -1.82 -1.89 -9.14
C SER A 14 -3.12 -2.70 -9.17
N GLY A 15 -3.21 -3.71 -8.30
CA GLY A 15 -4.47 -4.44 -8.09
C GLY A 15 -5.59 -3.53 -7.59
N TYR A 16 -5.28 -2.54 -6.75
CA TYR A 16 -6.28 -1.56 -6.27
C TYR A 16 -6.77 -0.63 -7.36
N ASP A 17 -5.87 -0.13 -8.22
CA ASP A 17 -6.27 0.73 -9.34
C ASP A 17 -7.18 -0.04 -10.32
N LEU A 18 -6.83 -1.32 -10.56
CA LEU A 18 -7.69 -2.14 -11.41
C LEU A 18 -9.08 -2.32 -10.81
N LEU A 19 -9.16 -2.62 -9.51
CA LEU A 19 -10.43 -2.77 -8.82
C LEU A 19 -11.25 -1.47 -8.84
N TYR A 20 -10.60 -0.33 -8.66
CA TYR A 20 -11.22 0.99 -8.79
C TYR A 20 -11.76 1.23 -10.20
N ASN A 21 -10.98 0.92 -11.24
CA ASN A 21 -11.36 1.09 -12.65
C ASN A 21 -12.54 0.18 -13.09
N LEU A 22 -12.74 -0.93 -12.36
CA LEU A 22 -13.85 -1.84 -12.64
C LEU A 22 -15.21 -1.31 -12.17
N MET A 23 -15.23 -0.30 -11.30
CA MET A 23 -16.45 0.34 -10.77
C MET A 23 -17.50 -0.68 -10.33
N ILE A 24 -17.12 -1.67 -9.55
CA ILE A 24 -18.00 -2.75 -9.11
C ILE A 24 -19.11 -2.16 -8.22
N PRO A 25 -20.40 -2.34 -8.54
CA PRO A 25 -21.47 -1.84 -7.71
C PRO A 25 -21.40 -2.34 -6.27
N GLY A 26 -21.57 -1.43 -5.31
CA GLY A 26 -21.48 -1.75 -3.88
C GLY A 26 -20.07 -1.84 -3.30
N LEU A 27 -19.03 -1.61 -4.12
CA LEU A 27 -17.65 -1.51 -3.64
C LEU A 27 -17.15 -0.07 -3.68
N ASN A 28 -16.54 0.34 -2.57
CA ASN A 28 -15.80 1.60 -2.47
C ASN A 28 -14.31 1.29 -2.29
N VAL A 29 -13.52 1.66 -3.27
CA VAL A 29 -12.09 1.37 -3.33
C VAL A 29 -11.29 2.64 -3.13
N ASN A 30 -10.43 2.65 -2.12
CA ASN A 30 -9.45 3.71 -1.92
C ASN A 30 -8.05 3.17 -2.24
N ALA A 31 -7.60 3.40 -3.46
CA ALA A 31 -6.30 2.91 -3.94
C ALA A 31 -5.11 3.49 -3.14
N LYS A 32 -5.24 4.69 -2.58
CA LYS A 32 -4.16 5.32 -1.80
C LYS A 32 -3.97 4.69 -0.42
N SER A 33 -5.06 4.42 0.29
CA SER A 33 -5.01 3.79 1.62
C SER A 33 -5.02 2.27 1.54
N GLY A 34 -5.30 1.70 0.37
CA GLY A 34 -5.44 0.25 0.17
C GLY A 34 -6.66 -0.33 0.86
N SER A 35 -7.68 0.50 1.16
CA SER A 35 -8.90 0.00 1.78
C SER A 35 -9.99 -0.24 0.74
N VAL A 36 -10.70 -1.34 0.91
CA VAL A 36 -11.82 -1.74 0.07
C VAL A 36 -13.02 -2.03 0.96
N LYS A 37 -14.07 -1.24 0.77
CA LYS A 37 -15.30 -1.39 1.56
C LYS A 37 -16.45 -1.87 0.68
N ALA A 38 -17.09 -2.93 1.10
CA ALA A 38 -18.37 -3.38 0.57
C ALA A 38 -19.53 -2.74 1.34
N ALA A 39 -20.76 -2.95 0.91
CA ALA A 39 -21.96 -2.37 1.54
C ALA A 39 -22.07 -2.69 3.04
N ARG A 40 -21.59 -3.87 3.48
CA ARG A 40 -21.69 -4.34 4.86
C ARG A 40 -20.43 -4.12 5.70
N GLY A 41 -19.33 -3.65 5.12
CA GLY A 41 -18.09 -3.40 5.83
C GLY A 41 -16.86 -3.60 4.97
N GLU A 42 -15.71 -3.81 5.60
CA GLU A 42 -14.43 -3.98 4.92
C GLU A 42 -14.34 -5.34 4.23
N ALA A 43 -13.87 -5.34 2.98
CA ALA A 43 -13.68 -6.56 2.20
C ALA A 43 -12.29 -7.14 2.43
N THR A 44 -12.21 -8.46 2.60
CA THR A 44 -10.94 -9.19 2.67
C THR A 44 -10.45 -9.49 1.25
N LEU A 45 -9.16 -9.28 1.01
CA LEU A 45 -8.54 -9.45 -0.29
C LEU A 45 -7.73 -10.75 -0.34
N TYR A 46 -7.81 -11.45 -1.45
CA TYR A 46 -7.14 -12.73 -1.71
C TYR A 46 -6.44 -12.71 -3.06
N ILE A 47 -5.35 -13.44 -3.15
CA ILE A 47 -4.66 -13.77 -4.40
C ILE A 47 -4.64 -15.29 -4.52
N ASN A 48 -5.29 -15.83 -5.57
CA ASN A 48 -5.41 -17.26 -5.82
C ASN A 48 -5.92 -18.05 -4.59
N GLY A 49 -6.89 -17.47 -3.86
CA GLY A 49 -7.49 -18.08 -2.68
C GLY A 49 -6.67 -17.95 -1.39
N VAL A 50 -5.50 -17.32 -1.41
CA VAL A 50 -4.68 -17.03 -0.23
C VAL A 50 -4.92 -15.58 0.19
N LYS A 51 -5.15 -15.35 1.49
CA LYS A 51 -5.35 -14.00 2.03
C LYS A 51 -4.13 -13.15 1.76
N ALA A 52 -4.35 -12.01 1.13
CA ALA A 52 -3.30 -11.11 0.69
C ALA A 52 -3.14 -9.91 1.62
N GLU A 53 -1.91 -9.47 1.78
CA GLU A 53 -1.57 -8.24 2.47
C GLU A 53 -1.69 -7.03 1.52
N LEU A 54 -1.81 -5.83 2.11
CA LEU A 54 -1.93 -4.57 1.37
C LEU A 54 -0.83 -4.40 0.32
N ARG A 55 0.42 -4.71 0.67
CA ARG A 55 1.58 -4.58 -0.23
C ARG A 55 1.53 -5.57 -1.40
N GLU A 56 0.99 -6.75 -1.19
CA GLU A 56 0.85 -7.75 -2.25
C GLU A 56 -0.11 -7.27 -3.33
N ILE A 57 -1.24 -6.67 -2.94
CA ILE A 57 -2.21 -6.10 -3.87
C ILE A 57 -1.67 -4.82 -4.54
N GLN A 58 -0.90 -3.99 -3.82
CA GLN A 58 -0.26 -2.81 -4.39
C GLN A 58 0.74 -3.18 -5.49
N ASN A 59 1.49 -4.27 -5.29
CA ASN A 59 2.49 -4.75 -6.26
C ASN A 59 1.91 -5.70 -7.31
N LEU A 60 0.63 -6.08 -7.19
CA LEU A 60 -0.01 -6.98 -8.14
C LEU A 60 -0.22 -6.29 -9.49
N ARG A 61 0.45 -6.79 -10.52
CA ARG A 61 0.39 -6.21 -11.87
C ARG A 61 -0.94 -6.53 -12.54
N PRO A 62 -1.69 -5.53 -13.04
CA PRO A 62 -2.97 -5.74 -13.71
C PRO A 62 -2.92 -6.68 -14.89
N LYS A 63 -1.78 -6.73 -15.60
CA LYS A 63 -1.58 -7.62 -16.76
C LYS A 63 -1.57 -9.10 -16.38
N GLU A 64 -1.21 -9.42 -15.13
CA GLU A 64 -1.16 -10.79 -14.62
C GLU A 64 -2.52 -11.27 -14.12
N ILE A 65 -3.45 -10.37 -13.84
CA ILE A 65 -4.77 -10.71 -13.36
C ILE A 65 -5.58 -11.27 -14.52
N GLU A 66 -6.05 -12.49 -14.37
CA GLU A 66 -6.94 -13.15 -15.33
C GLU A 66 -8.37 -12.73 -15.09
N LYS A 67 -8.84 -12.89 -13.85
CA LYS A 67 -10.19 -12.53 -13.40
C LYS A 67 -10.19 -12.06 -11.96
N ILE A 68 -11.27 -11.36 -11.57
CA ILE A 68 -11.54 -10.97 -10.20
C ILE A 68 -12.89 -11.59 -9.80
N GLU A 69 -12.89 -12.26 -8.66
CA GLU A 69 -14.07 -12.87 -8.08
C GLU A 69 -14.49 -12.03 -6.86
N TYR A 70 -15.68 -11.49 -6.92
CA TYR A 70 -16.27 -10.74 -5.81
C TYR A 70 -17.40 -11.54 -5.19
N TYR A 71 -17.35 -11.71 -3.87
CA TYR A 71 -18.34 -12.41 -3.07
C TYR A 71 -18.89 -11.44 -2.02
N ASP A 72 -20.12 -10.97 -2.23
CA ASP A 72 -20.83 -10.13 -1.27
C ASP A 72 -21.27 -10.95 -0.04
N ILE A 73 -21.57 -12.23 -0.24
CA ILE A 73 -21.84 -13.23 0.79
C ILE A 73 -20.79 -14.32 0.67
N PRO A 74 -19.67 -14.22 1.41
CA PRO A 74 -18.60 -15.18 1.34
C PRO A 74 -19.02 -16.57 1.82
N SER A 75 -18.53 -17.61 1.16
CA SER A 75 -18.78 -19.00 1.49
C SER A 75 -17.54 -19.87 1.24
N GLY A 76 -17.53 -21.08 1.74
CA GLY A 76 -16.40 -21.99 1.58
C GLY A 76 -15.15 -21.47 2.28
N ILE A 77 -14.05 -21.32 1.55
CA ILE A 77 -12.76 -20.86 2.09
C ILE A 77 -12.80 -19.39 2.59
N TYR A 78 -13.79 -18.62 2.20
CA TYR A 78 -13.99 -17.22 2.57
C TYR A 78 -15.00 -17.05 3.70
N MET A 79 -15.46 -18.15 4.30
CA MET A 79 -16.45 -18.11 5.39
C MET A 79 -15.90 -17.32 6.60
N GLY A 80 -16.69 -16.37 7.08
CA GLY A 80 -16.30 -15.49 8.19
C GLY A 80 -15.92 -14.09 7.76
N ASP A 81 -15.66 -13.85 6.47
CA ASP A 81 -15.47 -12.49 5.97
C ASP A 81 -16.82 -11.77 5.79
N ILE A 82 -16.77 -10.45 5.82
CA ILE A 82 -17.95 -9.60 5.50
C ILE A 82 -18.21 -9.60 4.00
N ALA A 83 -17.15 -9.46 3.23
CA ALA A 83 -17.11 -9.59 1.78
C ALA A 83 -15.71 -10.05 1.39
N SER A 84 -15.57 -10.75 0.27
CA SER A 84 -14.27 -11.25 -0.19
C SER A 84 -14.04 -10.95 -1.67
N ILE A 85 -12.82 -10.57 -1.99
CA ILE A 85 -12.37 -10.31 -3.36
C ILE A 85 -11.15 -11.15 -3.62
N ASN A 86 -11.24 -12.05 -4.59
CA ASN A 86 -10.14 -12.92 -4.99
C ASN A 86 -9.62 -12.53 -6.36
N TYR A 87 -8.36 -12.15 -6.42
CA TYR A 87 -7.63 -11.93 -7.67
C TYR A 87 -7.07 -13.27 -8.15
N VAL A 88 -7.57 -13.74 -9.26
CA VAL A 88 -7.04 -14.94 -9.92
C VAL A 88 -6.01 -14.49 -10.94
N THR A 89 -4.77 -14.91 -10.73
CA THR A 89 -3.66 -14.56 -11.61
C THR A 89 -3.41 -15.64 -12.65
N LYS A 90 -2.84 -15.24 -13.78
CA LYS A 90 -2.40 -16.18 -14.83
C LYS A 90 -1.31 -17.08 -14.28
N THR A 91 -1.40 -18.34 -14.59
CA THR A 91 -0.34 -19.31 -14.26
C THR A 91 0.70 -19.32 -15.37
N TYR A 92 1.93 -18.95 -15.04
CA TYR A 92 3.06 -19.06 -15.96
C TYR A 92 3.88 -20.29 -15.60
N GLN A 93 4.33 -21.03 -16.63
CA GLN A 93 5.23 -22.17 -16.41
C GLN A 93 6.62 -21.69 -15.97
N LEU A 94 7.04 -20.55 -16.50
CA LEU A 94 8.28 -19.85 -16.13
C LEU A 94 8.04 -18.36 -16.31
N GLY A 95 8.26 -17.58 -15.28
CA GLY A 95 8.10 -16.14 -15.35
C GLY A 95 8.44 -15.45 -14.04
N GLY A 96 8.50 -14.14 -14.08
CA GLY A 96 8.71 -13.34 -12.89
C GLY A 96 8.84 -11.87 -13.22
N TYR A 97 8.91 -11.07 -12.17
CA TYR A 97 9.16 -9.64 -12.29
C TYR A 97 9.88 -9.11 -11.07
N ILE A 98 10.54 -7.99 -11.27
CA ILE A 98 11.07 -7.15 -10.20
C ILE A 98 10.39 -5.80 -10.31
N SER A 99 9.85 -5.30 -9.21
CA SER A 99 9.30 -3.94 -9.10
C SER A 99 10.12 -3.15 -8.11
N LEU A 100 10.46 -1.93 -8.47
CA LEU A 100 11.10 -0.95 -7.62
C LEU A 100 10.18 0.26 -7.58
N ASP A 101 9.79 0.68 -6.41
CA ASP A 101 9.09 1.93 -6.20
C ASP A 101 9.70 2.67 -5.03
N GLY A 102 9.63 3.98 -5.07
CA GLY A 102 10.16 4.79 -4.01
C GLY A 102 9.83 6.26 -4.21
N TRP A 103 9.94 6.98 -3.12
CA TRP A 103 9.85 8.43 -3.12
C TRP A 103 10.92 9.01 -2.21
N GLN A 104 11.39 10.19 -2.57
CA GLN A 104 12.38 10.96 -1.82
C GLN A 104 11.94 12.41 -1.75
N ASN A 105 11.94 12.99 -0.56
CA ASN A 105 11.76 14.43 -0.39
C ASN A 105 13.05 15.17 -0.73
N ILE A 106 12.91 16.20 -1.55
CA ILE A 106 14.00 17.14 -1.82
C ILE A 106 13.98 18.19 -0.70
N GLY A 107 15.07 18.30 0.05
CA GLY A 107 15.18 19.21 1.19
C GLY A 107 15.22 18.54 2.56
N TYR A 108 14.66 17.34 2.67
CA TYR A 108 14.82 16.49 3.85
C TYR A 108 15.35 15.13 3.42
N LEU A 109 16.19 14.50 4.27
CA LEU A 109 16.56 13.11 4.06
C LEU A 109 15.43 12.20 4.54
N SER A 110 14.27 12.31 3.90
CA SER A 110 13.11 11.47 4.14
C SER A 110 12.69 10.81 2.84
N GLY A 111 12.69 9.50 2.81
CA GLY A 111 12.33 8.72 1.64
C GLY A 111 11.92 7.31 2.02
N ASN A 112 11.19 6.67 1.13
CA ASN A 112 10.79 5.28 1.27
C ASN A 112 11.00 4.58 -0.07
N TYR A 113 11.68 3.43 -0.03
CA TYR A 113 12.02 2.63 -1.19
C TYR A 113 11.53 1.21 -0.96
N ASN A 114 10.84 0.65 -1.92
CA ASN A 114 10.30 -0.69 -1.87
C ASN A 114 10.81 -1.51 -3.05
N LEU A 115 11.13 -2.75 -2.77
CA LEU A 115 11.51 -3.77 -3.73
C LEU A 115 10.49 -4.90 -3.64
N GLY A 116 9.86 -5.23 -4.75
CA GLY A 116 9.06 -6.43 -4.91
C GLY A 116 9.68 -7.32 -5.98
N ALA A 117 9.79 -8.60 -5.74
CA ALA A 117 10.21 -9.58 -6.74
C ALA A 117 9.31 -10.80 -6.67
N LYS A 118 8.86 -11.27 -7.82
CA LYS A 118 8.10 -12.52 -7.96
C LYS A 118 8.78 -13.39 -9.00
N MET A 119 8.88 -14.67 -8.70
CA MET A 119 9.39 -15.69 -9.60
C MET A 119 8.50 -16.91 -9.55
N ASP A 120 7.91 -17.26 -10.68
CA ASP A 120 7.11 -18.46 -10.88
C ASP A 120 7.92 -19.53 -11.61
N LEU A 121 8.07 -20.69 -11.00
CA LEU A 121 8.79 -21.84 -11.53
C LEU A 121 7.86 -23.05 -11.48
N ASN A 122 7.22 -23.33 -12.60
CA ASN A 122 6.32 -24.48 -12.76
C ASN A 122 5.18 -24.49 -11.71
N LYS A 123 5.33 -25.26 -10.61
CA LYS A 123 4.35 -25.36 -9.52
C LYS A 123 4.69 -24.47 -8.32
N TRP A 124 5.84 -23.80 -8.33
CA TRP A 124 6.33 -23.00 -7.23
C TRP A 124 6.27 -21.52 -7.57
N SER A 125 5.74 -20.74 -6.66
CA SER A 125 5.75 -19.27 -6.74
C SER A 125 6.48 -18.69 -5.54
N TYR A 126 7.52 -17.91 -5.82
CA TYR A 126 8.32 -17.23 -4.82
C TYR A 126 8.04 -15.73 -4.91
N THR A 127 7.73 -15.12 -3.78
CA THR A 127 7.50 -13.69 -3.71
C THR A 127 8.38 -13.10 -2.61
N PHE A 128 9.13 -12.07 -2.95
CA PHE A 128 10.01 -11.33 -2.04
C PHE A 128 9.55 -9.90 -1.96
N PHE A 129 9.47 -9.38 -0.74
CA PHE A 129 9.26 -7.97 -0.48
C PHE A 129 10.37 -7.45 0.42
N GLY A 130 10.91 -6.28 0.07
CA GLY A 130 11.87 -5.56 0.87
C GLY A 130 11.55 -4.08 0.82
N GLY A 131 11.79 -3.38 1.92
CA GLY A 131 11.62 -1.93 1.95
C GLY A 131 12.66 -1.28 2.84
N TYR A 132 13.09 -0.10 2.45
CA TYR A 132 13.96 0.77 3.23
C TYR A 132 13.33 2.14 3.34
N GLY A 133 13.09 2.58 4.58
CA GLY A 133 12.60 3.93 4.87
C GLY A 133 13.64 4.69 5.68
N THR A 134 13.91 5.91 5.29
CA THR A 134 14.72 6.85 6.06
C THR A 134 13.92 8.10 6.34
N ASN A 135 14.02 8.58 7.58
CA ASN A 135 13.28 9.75 8.03
C ASN A 135 14.23 10.59 8.89
N ARG A 136 14.90 11.55 8.26
CA ARG A 136 15.79 12.48 8.92
C ARG A 136 15.21 13.88 8.80
N TYR A 137 14.67 14.37 9.88
CA TYR A 137 14.22 15.78 10.01
C TYR A 137 15.36 16.61 10.61
N ASN A 138 16.48 16.71 9.92
CA ASN A 138 17.54 17.62 10.34
C ASN A 138 17.17 19.02 9.83
N GLY A 139 16.90 19.93 10.73
CA GLY A 139 16.78 21.35 10.41
C GLY A 139 15.36 21.92 10.37
N ILE A 140 14.33 21.19 10.78
CA ILE A 140 13.08 21.83 11.19
C ILE A 140 13.26 22.27 12.64
N GLN A 141 13.99 23.36 12.82
CA GLN A 141 14.07 24.06 14.06
C GLN A 141 13.11 25.25 13.95
N GLU A 142 11.93 25.10 14.52
CA GLU A 142 11.01 26.22 14.64
C GLU A 142 11.38 26.97 15.90
N ASP A 143 12.23 27.98 15.73
CA ASP A 143 12.52 28.92 16.80
C ASP A 143 11.40 29.96 16.83
N ARG A 144 10.48 29.83 17.78
CA ARG A 144 9.38 30.77 17.96
C ARG A 144 9.71 31.73 19.07
N THR A 145 9.82 33.01 18.74
CA THR A 145 10.00 34.09 19.71
C THR A 145 8.67 34.82 19.85
N GLU A 146 8.10 34.79 21.04
CA GLU A 146 6.87 35.51 21.37
C GLU A 146 7.22 36.70 22.30
N LEU A 147 6.84 37.90 21.87
CA LEU A 147 6.89 39.11 22.67
C LEU A 147 5.49 39.42 23.15
N MET A 148 5.23 39.26 24.43
CA MET A 148 3.95 39.63 25.03
C MET A 148 4.13 40.88 25.88
N ASN A 149 3.32 41.90 25.59
CA ASN A 149 3.22 43.11 26.43
C ASN A 149 2.04 42.95 27.39
N ILE A 150 2.31 42.83 28.68
CA ILE A 150 1.29 42.66 29.71
C ILE A 150 1.41 43.84 30.66
N SER A 151 0.56 44.84 30.46
CA SER A 151 0.36 46.07 31.30
C SER A 151 1.58 46.89 31.52
N ASP A 152 2.65 46.59 32.08
CA ASP A 152 3.90 47.32 32.27
C ASP A 152 5.15 46.44 32.25
N SER A 153 4.97 45.20 31.77
CA SER A 153 6.05 44.21 31.71
C SER A 153 6.13 43.56 30.34
N TYR A 154 7.35 43.47 29.81
CA TYR A 154 7.64 42.72 28.58
C TYR A 154 8.04 41.30 28.94
N VAL A 155 7.29 40.33 28.44
CA VAL A 155 7.67 38.93 28.57
C VAL A 155 8.22 38.45 27.23
N HIS A 156 9.49 38.10 27.23
CA HIS A 156 10.19 37.50 26.10
C HIS A 156 10.24 35.99 26.29
N ARG A 157 9.54 35.26 25.46
CA ARG A 157 9.51 33.78 25.49
C ARG A 157 10.14 33.23 24.23
N THR A 158 11.26 32.55 24.37
CA THR A 158 11.91 31.80 23.27
C THR A 158 11.67 30.31 23.45
N LEU A 159 10.97 29.71 22.51
CA LEU A 159 10.78 28.28 22.43
C LEU A 159 11.81 27.71 21.45
N VAL A 160 12.82 27.02 21.97
CA VAL A 160 13.80 26.30 21.17
C VAL A 160 13.42 24.82 21.18
N ASN A 161 12.95 24.32 20.07
CA ASN A 161 12.56 22.91 19.97
C ASN A 161 13.75 22.07 19.49
N LYS A 162 14.50 21.49 20.42
CA LYS A 162 15.54 20.49 20.13
C LYS A 162 14.89 19.13 19.97
N MET A 163 14.52 18.74 18.73
CA MET A 163 14.08 17.38 18.48
C MET A 163 15.26 16.41 18.51
N PRO A 164 15.18 15.34 19.29
CA PRO A 164 16.18 14.27 19.23
C PRO A 164 16.09 13.54 17.89
N PHE A 165 17.24 13.19 17.37
CA PHE A 165 17.43 12.38 16.18
C PHE A 165 16.65 11.04 16.30
N CYS A 166 15.64 10.80 15.47
CA CYS A 166 14.94 9.55 15.41
C CYS A 166 15.18 8.89 14.04
N ALA A 167 15.98 7.85 14.01
CA ALA A 167 16.13 7.00 12.84
C ALA A 167 15.25 5.75 13.04
N ILE A 168 14.19 5.62 12.28
CA ILE A 168 13.38 4.39 12.27
C ILE A 168 13.84 3.57 11.06
N ILE A 169 14.57 2.51 11.32
CA ILE A 169 14.91 1.49 10.32
C ILE A 169 13.96 0.33 10.54
N SER A 170 12.96 0.17 9.69
CA SER A 170 12.10 -1.02 9.68
C SER A 170 12.54 -1.97 8.59
N ASN A 171 13.15 -3.08 8.97
CA ASN A 171 13.39 -4.23 8.10
C ASN A 171 12.24 -5.21 8.29
N MET A 172 11.34 -5.33 7.31
CA MET A 172 10.40 -6.45 7.25
C MET A 172 10.88 -7.44 6.21
N ARG A 173 11.23 -8.62 6.65
CA ARG A 173 11.40 -9.80 5.80
C ARG A 173 10.21 -10.70 6.06
N ASN A 174 9.32 -10.82 5.10
CA ASN A 174 8.33 -11.90 5.08
C ASN A 174 8.74 -12.88 3.99
N LEU A 175 9.24 -14.03 4.41
CA LEU A 175 9.40 -15.22 3.58
C LEU A 175 8.09 -16.02 3.70
N ARG A 176 7.39 -16.22 2.61
CA ARG A 176 6.31 -17.21 2.49
C ARG A 176 6.62 -18.18 1.38
#